data_d6a9d5b6f77a37ca325f27b77e405b0c
#
_entry.id   d6a9d5b6f77a37ca325f27b77e405b0c
#
_cell.length_a   1.000
_cell.length_b   1.000
_cell.length_c   1.000
_cell.angle_alpha   90.00
_cell.angle_beta   90.00
_cell.angle_gamma   90.00
#
_symmetry.space_group_name_H-M   'P 1'
#
loop_
_entity.id
_entity.type
_entity.pdbx_description
1 polymer ?
#
loop_
_entity_poly.entity_id
_entity_poly.type
_entity_poly.pdbx_seq_one_letter_code
_entity_poly.pdbx_strand_id
1 'polypeptide(L)'
;IKDKLAGGDWKSHIGNSPSMFVNAAAWGLLLTGKLSQPTSDKGLSAALNRVIQKGGEPFIRGGVNYAMKMLGKQFVTGQTIDEALANGKAREKLGYRFSFDMLGEAAMTEADADRYYNDYVKAIHAIGKDSAGRGVYDGNGISVKLSAIHPRYVRAQHKRVMSELLPRLKALFVLAKDYNIGLNIDAEEANRLELSLDLMEKLVSEPELQGFNGIGFVVQAYQKRCPFVIDYLIDLARRNGQKLMIRLVKGAYWDSEIKWAQVDGIDGYPVYTRKVHTDVSYLACAKKLLAAQDAILSLIHI
;
A
#
# COMPACT_ATOMS: atom_id res chain seq x y z
N ILE A 1 25.27 4.60 -9.07
CA ILE A 1 24.76 3.23 -8.84
C ILE A 1 25.72 2.19 -9.41
N LYS A 2 26.14 2.29 -10.70
CA LYS A 2 27.11 1.35 -11.32
C LYS A 2 28.39 1.19 -10.49
N ASP A 3 29.00 2.28 -10.05
CA ASP A 3 30.27 2.26 -9.31
C ASP A 3 30.12 1.64 -7.92
N LYS A 4 28.98 1.84 -7.25
CA LYS A 4 28.68 1.21 -5.95
C LYS A 4 28.38 -0.27 -6.08
N LEU A 5 27.73 -0.70 -7.17
CA LEU A 5 27.49 -2.12 -7.43
C LEU A 5 28.76 -2.87 -7.83
N ALA A 6 29.65 -2.23 -8.60
CA ALA A 6 30.90 -2.80 -9.05
C ALA A 6 31.97 -2.82 -7.95
N GLY A 7 31.99 -1.88 -7.01
CA GLY A 7 32.98 -1.74 -5.95
C GLY A 7 32.62 -2.40 -4.61
N GLY A 8 31.45 -2.98 -4.47
CA GLY A 8 31.04 -3.64 -3.23
C GLY A 8 31.62 -5.05 -3.09
N ASP A 9 32.14 -5.39 -1.89
CA ASP A 9 32.61 -6.75 -1.57
C ASP A 9 31.43 -7.69 -1.26
N TRP A 10 30.58 -7.90 -2.28
CA TRP A 10 29.38 -8.77 -2.17
C TRP A 10 29.74 -10.23 -1.94
N LYS A 11 30.98 -10.63 -2.27
CA LYS A 11 31.44 -12.01 -2.13
C LYS A 11 31.59 -12.41 -0.66
N SER A 12 32.02 -11.50 0.20
CA SER A 12 32.17 -11.73 1.65
C SER A 12 30.83 -11.89 2.38
N HIS A 13 29.72 -11.46 1.76
CA HIS A 13 28.38 -11.55 2.35
C HIS A 13 27.60 -12.81 1.94
N ILE A 14 28.13 -13.60 0.99
CA ILE A 14 27.45 -14.81 0.52
C ILE A 14 27.60 -15.93 1.54
N GLY A 15 26.47 -16.53 1.94
CA GLY A 15 26.46 -17.66 2.88
C GLY A 15 26.52 -17.29 4.35
N ASN A 16 26.69 -16.02 4.70
CA ASN A 16 26.82 -15.56 6.08
C ASN A 16 25.47 -15.24 6.77
N SER A 17 24.37 -15.29 6.04
CA SER A 17 23.04 -15.07 6.60
C SER A 17 22.27 -16.39 6.72
N PRO A 18 21.54 -16.62 7.82
CA PRO A 18 20.60 -17.74 7.92
C PRO A 18 19.40 -17.58 6.96
N SER A 19 19.20 -16.38 6.43
CA SER A 19 18.16 -16.09 5.44
C SER A 19 18.63 -16.46 4.03
N MET A 20 17.97 -17.42 3.42
CA MET A 20 18.19 -17.81 2.01
C MET A 20 17.99 -16.62 1.05
N PHE A 21 17.11 -15.68 1.44
CA PHE A 21 16.83 -14.46 0.69
C PHE A 21 18.03 -13.49 0.68
N VAL A 22 18.64 -13.22 1.83
CA VAL A 22 19.82 -12.34 1.94
C VAL A 22 20.96 -12.90 1.12
N ASN A 23 21.16 -14.22 1.15
CA ASN A 23 22.17 -14.89 0.34
C ASN A 23 21.84 -14.80 -1.16
N ALA A 24 20.58 -14.98 -1.57
CA ALA A 24 20.17 -14.85 -2.97
C ALA A 24 20.30 -13.40 -3.47
N ALA A 25 20.00 -12.40 -2.64
CA ALA A 25 20.19 -10.99 -2.96
C ALA A 25 21.68 -10.65 -3.12
N ALA A 26 22.54 -11.15 -2.22
CA ALA A 26 24.01 -10.99 -2.32
C ALA A 26 24.56 -11.63 -3.61
N TRP A 27 24.04 -12.81 -4.01
CA TRP A 27 24.37 -13.44 -5.29
C TRP A 27 23.90 -12.59 -6.48
N GLY A 28 22.70 -12.05 -6.43
CA GLY A 28 22.15 -11.16 -7.48
C GLY A 28 23.02 -9.90 -7.66
N LEU A 29 23.44 -9.27 -6.55
CA LEU A 29 24.30 -8.09 -6.56
C LEU A 29 25.71 -8.40 -7.09
N LEU A 30 26.28 -9.56 -6.69
CA LEU A 30 27.57 -10.02 -7.21
C LEU A 30 27.53 -10.25 -8.73
N LEU A 31 26.48 -10.89 -9.22
CA LEU A 31 26.27 -11.16 -10.65
C LEU A 31 26.09 -9.85 -11.44
N THR A 32 25.27 -8.93 -10.95
CA THR A 32 25.03 -7.63 -11.59
C THR A 32 26.29 -6.76 -11.57
N GLY A 33 27.04 -6.76 -10.47
CA GLY A 33 28.31 -6.02 -10.35
C GLY A 33 29.36 -6.54 -11.34
N LYS A 34 29.48 -7.86 -11.51
CA LYS A 34 30.42 -8.47 -12.45
C LYS A 34 30.04 -8.31 -13.93
N LEU A 35 28.74 -8.28 -14.24
CA LEU A 35 28.24 -7.99 -15.60
C LEU A 35 28.50 -6.52 -16.01
N SER A 36 28.72 -5.64 -15.04
CA SER A 36 28.95 -4.20 -15.26
C SER A 36 30.44 -3.83 -15.43
N GLN A 37 31.38 -4.77 -15.23
CA GLN A 37 32.84 -4.54 -15.39
C GLN A 37 33.29 -5.03 -16.76
N PRO A 38 34.17 -4.26 -17.45
CA PRO A 38 34.86 -4.75 -18.64
C PRO A 38 35.83 -5.86 -18.23
N THR A 39 35.76 -6.97 -18.94
CA THR A 39 36.39 -8.25 -18.58
C THR A 39 37.91 -8.26 -18.68
N SER A 40 38.59 -8.63 -17.59
CA SER A 40 39.95 -9.14 -17.62
C SER A 40 40.21 -10.35 -16.74
N ASP A 41 39.20 -10.99 -16.12
CA ASP A 41 39.44 -12.07 -15.15
C ASP A 41 39.08 -13.48 -15.68
N LYS A 42 40.10 -14.37 -15.58
CA LYS A 42 39.99 -15.82 -15.78
C LYS A 42 39.33 -16.43 -14.54
N GLY A 43 38.11 -16.95 -14.63
CA GLY A 43 37.44 -17.61 -13.52
C GLY A 43 35.90 -17.63 -13.68
N LEU A 44 35.20 -17.10 -12.69
CA LEU A 44 33.74 -17.11 -12.62
C LEU A 44 33.08 -16.34 -13.76
N SER A 45 33.72 -15.27 -14.27
CA SER A 45 33.21 -14.51 -15.43
C SER A 45 33.27 -15.33 -16.73
N ALA A 46 34.33 -16.15 -16.90
CA ALA A 46 34.43 -17.07 -18.04
C ALA A 46 33.42 -18.21 -17.96
N ALA A 47 33.11 -18.71 -16.75
CA ALA A 47 32.07 -19.71 -16.54
C ALA A 47 30.68 -19.13 -16.80
N LEU A 48 30.43 -17.88 -16.34
CA LEU A 48 29.17 -17.17 -16.59
C LEU A 48 28.97 -16.87 -18.08
N ASN A 49 30.02 -16.40 -18.77
CA ASN A 49 30.00 -16.18 -20.22
C ASN A 49 29.74 -17.49 -20.99
N ARG A 50 30.29 -18.62 -20.55
CA ARG A 50 29.98 -19.93 -21.13
C ARG A 50 28.53 -20.37 -20.92
N VAL A 51 27.95 -20.07 -19.73
CA VAL A 51 26.54 -20.33 -19.42
C VAL A 51 25.64 -19.41 -20.28
N ILE A 52 26.00 -18.14 -20.43
CA ILE A 52 25.31 -17.18 -21.29
C ILE A 52 25.37 -17.62 -22.75
N GLN A 53 26.56 -18.02 -23.22
CA GLN A 53 26.77 -18.45 -24.63
C GLN A 53 26.14 -19.82 -24.93
N LYS A 54 26.10 -20.76 -23.97
CA LYS A 54 25.53 -22.11 -24.13
C LYS A 54 24.05 -22.20 -23.78
N GLY A 55 23.57 -21.41 -22.78
CA GLY A 55 22.20 -21.47 -22.28
C GLY A 55 21.23 -20.53 -22.98
N GLY A 56 21.74 -19.54 -23.70
CA GLY A 56 20.95 -18.54 -24.38
C GLY A 56 20.07 -17.65 -23.49
N GLU A 57 19.40 -16.69 -24.09
CA GLU A 57 18.47 -15.77 -23.44
C GLU A 57 17.37 -16.45 -22.57
N PRO A 58 16.79 -17.62 -22.97
CA PRO A 58 15.75 -18.28 -22.16
C PRO A 58 16.22 -18.71 -20.77
N PHE A 59 17.47 -19.18 -20.62
CA PHE A 59 18.01 -19.62 -19.33
C PHE A 59 18.23 -18.43 -18.38
N ILE A 60 18.78 -17.32 -18.92
CA ILE A 60 19.00 -16.10 -18.14
C ILE A 60 17.65 -15.51 -17.74
N ARG A 61 16.71 -15.45 -18.65
CA ARG A 61 15.34 -14.96 -18.39
C ARG A 61 14.63 -15.85 -17.33
N GLY A 62 14.79 -17.14 -17.41
CA GLY A 62 14.28 -18.10 -16.40
C GLY A 62 14.85 -17.84 -15.01
N GLY A 63 16.17 -17.66 -14.90
CA GLY A 63 16.86 -17.35 -13.66
C GLY A 63 16.45 -16.00 -13.06
N VAL A 64 16.39 -14.96 -13.89
CA VAL A 64 15.92 -13.61 -13.48
C VAL A 64 14.46 -13.66 -13.03
N ASN A 65 13.58 -14.31 -13.78
CA ASN A 65 12.16 -14.46 -13.41
C ASN A 65 11.99 -15.22 -12.08
N TYR A 66 12.80 -16.25 -11.85
CA TYR A 66 12.78 -16.99 -10.58
C TYR A 66 13.24 -16.10 -9.41
N ALA A 67 14.34 -15.37 -9.58
CA ALA A 67 14.83 -14.42 -8.59
C ALA A 67 13.80 -13.30 -8.31
N MET A 68 13.20 -12.75 -9.35
CA MET A 68 12.12 -11.75 -9.25
C MET A 68 10.90 -12.30 -8.51
N LYS A 69 10.48 -13.53 -8.80
CA LYS A 69 9.39 -14.18 -8.07
C LYS A 69 9.72 -14.40 -6.60
N MET A 70 10.96 -14.83 -6.28
CA MET A 70 11.41 -14.98 -4.89
C MET A 70 11.38 -13.65 -4.14
N LEU A 71 11.87 -12.57 -4.75
CA LEU A 71 11.83 -11.21 -4.20
C LEU A 71 10.38 -10.73 -4.06
N GLY A 72 9.58 -10.91 -5.10
CA GLY A 72 8.18 -10.50 -5.13
C GLY A 72 7.35 -11.13 -4.00
N LYS A 73 7.57 -12.41 -3.69
CA LYS A 73 6.83 -13.12 -2.62
C LYS A 73 6.98 -12.52 -1.22
N GLN A 74 7.98 -11.68 -0.98
CA GLN A 74 8.11 -10.96 0.30
C GLN A 74 7.18 -9.75 0.40
N PHE A 75 6.84 -9.13 -0.75
CA PHE A 75 6.09 -7.88 -0.80
C PHE A 75 4.69 -8.06 -1.42
N VAL A 76 4.51 -9.10 -2.22
CA VAL A 76 3.27 -9.39 -2.93
C VAL A 76 2.75 -10.75 -2.53
N THR A 77 1.58 -10.77 -1.89
CA THR A 77 0.96 -11.99 -1.38
C THR A 77 0.44 -12.88 -2.50
N GLY A 78 0.05 -12.32 -3.65
CA GLY A 78 -0.41 -13.04 -4.84
C GLY A 78 -0.52 -12.13 -6.05
N GLN A 79 -0.51 -12.70 -7.26
CA GLN A 79 -0.74 -11.97 -8.51
C GLN A 79 -2.23 -11.74 -8.77
N THR A 80 -3.07 -12.58 -8.17
CA THR A 80 -4.54 -12.47 -8.19
C THR A 80 -5.06 -12.47 -6.77
N ILE A 81 -6.30 -11.99 -6.59
CA ILE A 81 -6.94 -12.00 -5.27
C ILE A 81 -7.11 -13.44 -4.75
N ASP A 82 -7.42 -14.40 -5.61
CA ASP A 82 -7.58 -15.80 -5.22
C ASP A 82 -6.25 -16.40 -4.73
N GLU A 83 -5.14 -16.10 -5.42
CA GLU A 83 -3.80 -16.51 -4.97
C GLU A 83 -3.44 -15.84 -3.63
N ALA A 84 -3.74 -14.55 -3.47
CA ALA A 84 -3.48 -13.81 -2.24
C ALA A 84 -4.27 -14.39 -1.06
N LEU A 85 -5.54 -14.70 -1.24
CA LEU A 85 -6.39 -15.39 -0.24
C LEU A 85 -5.83 -16.74 0.13
N ALA A 86 -5.49 -17.57 -0.86
CA ALA A 86 -4.91 -18.91 -0.62
C ALA A 86 -3.60 -18.84 0.18
N ASN A 87 -2.69 -17.91 -0.19
CA ASN A 87 -1.42 -17.70 0.50
C ASN A 87 -1.58 -17.13 1.91
N GLY A 88 -2.65 -16.38 2.16
CA GLY A 88 -3.00 -15.83 3.48
C GLY A 88 -3.44 -16.88 4.50
N LYS A 89 -4.02 -18.00 4.09
CA LYS A 89 -4.65 -19.00 4.97
C LYS A 89 -3.75 -19.53 6.09
N ALA A 90 -2.47 -19.73 5.82
CA ALA A 90 -1.53 -20.21 6.83
C ALA A 90 -1.37 -19.20 8.00
N ARG A 91 -1.35 -17.90 7.70
CA ARG A 91 -1.28 -16.83 8.69
C ARG A 91 -2.61 -16.58 9.39
N GLU A 92 -3.73 -16.72 8.68
CA GLU A 92 -5.06 -16.66 9.30
C GLU A 92 -5.23 -17.67 10.44
N LYS A 93 -4.70 -18.89 10.27
CA LYS A 93 -4.68 -19.93 11.32
C LYS A 93 -3.87 -19.52 12.55
N LEU A 94 -2.93 -18.60 12.42
CA LEU A 94 -2.15 -18.03 13.51
C LEU A 94 -2.81 -16.79 14.13
N GLY A 95 -4.04 -16.44 13.68
CA GLY A 95 -4.79 -15.30 14.21
C GLY A 95 -4.63 -14.00 13.44
N TYR A 96 -3.84 -13.98 12.34
CA TYR A 96 -3.71 -12.78 11.50
C TYR A 96 -4.98 -12.53 10.68
N ARG A 97 -5.24 -11.25 10.40
CA ARG A 97 -6.26 -10.79 9.46
C ARG A 97 -5.60 -9.87 8.44
N PHE A 98 -6.15 -9.83 7.24
CA PHE A 98 -5.58 -9.09 6.13
C PHE A 98 -6.49 -7.93 5.71
N SER A 99 -5.89 -6.78 5.44
CA SER A 99 -6.47 -5.77 4.58
C SER A 99 -5.71 -5.85 3.26
N PHE A 100 -6.35 -6.43 2.24
CA PHE A 100 -5.73 -6.58 0.93
C PHE A 100 -5.62 -5.22 0.26
N ASP A 101 -4.50 -4.99 -0.42
CA ASP A 101 -4.23 -3.80 -1.20
C ASP A 101 -3.85 -4.23 -2.61
N MET A 102 -4.58 -3.75 -3.61
CA MET A 102 -4.30 -4.04 -5.01
C MET A 102 -3.21 -3.10 -5.53
N LEU A 103 -2.22 -3.67 -6.20
CA LEU A 103 -1.24 -2.87 -6.93
C LEU A 103 -1.91 -2.19 -8.12
N GLY A 104 -1.69 -0.91 -8.24
CA GLY A 104 -2.23 -0.03 -9.29
C GLY A 104 -2.83 1.23 -8.69
N GLU A 105 -2.34 2.36 -9.16
CA GLU A 105 -2.77 3.69 -8.73
C GLU A 105 -2.59 4.66 -9.89
N ALA A 106 -3.08 5.91 -9.74
CA ALA A 106 -2.92 6.96 -10.72
C ALA A 106 -3.42 6.56 -12.12
N ALA A 107 -4.69 6.20 -12.24
CA ALA A 107 -5.33 6.01 -13.54
C ALA A 107 -5.11 7.24 -14.44
N MET A 108 -4.62 7.02 -15.63
CA MET A 108 -4.34 8.10 -16.59
C MET A 108 -5.55 8.42 -17.46
N THR A 109 -6.40 7.43 -17.68
CA THR A 109 -7.60 7.50 -18.53
C THR A 109 -8.82 6.97 -17.82
N GLU A 110 -10.03 7.28 -18.33
CA GLU A 110 -11.27 6.68 -17.82
C GLU A 110 -11.26 5.15 -17.99
N ALA A 111 -10.71 4.64 -19.10
CA ALA A 111 -10.58 3.21 -19.32
C ALA A 111 -9.70 2.52 -18.26
N ASP A 112 -8.63 3.18 -17.81
CA ASP A 112 -7.82 2.67 -16.69
C ASP A 112 -8.63 2.67 -15.39
N ALA A 113 -9.33 3.76 -15.11
CA ALA A 113 -10.17 3.89 -13.91
C ALA A 113 -11.29 2.84 -13.89
N ASP A 114 -11.93 2.57 -15.01
CA ASP A 114 -12.96 1.55 -15.15
C ASP A 114 -12.39 0.14 -14.95
N ARG A 115 -11.21 -0.14 -15.49
CA ARG A 115 -10.52 -1.41 -15.28
C ARG A 115 -10.22 -1.64 -13.80
N TYR A 116 -9.58 -0.68 -13.13
CA TYR A 116 -9.29 -0.78 -11.70
C TYR A 116 -10.55 -0.88 -10.85
N TYR A 117 -11.58 -0.11 -11.17
CA TYR A 117 -12.86 -0.20 -10.47
C TYR A 117 -13.45 -1.62 -10.54
N ASN A 118 -13.48 -2.21 -11.73
CA ASN A 118 -13.95 -3.59 -11.94
C ASN A 118 -13.09 -4.61 -11.20
N ASP A 119 -11.79 -4.39 -11.10
CA ASP A 119 -10.90 -5.27 -10.35
C ASP A 119 -11.14 -5.14 -8.83
N TYR A 120 -11.43 -3.94 -8.31
CA TYR A 120 -11.92 -3.77 -6.92
C TYR A 120 -13.24 -4.50 -6.67
N VAL A 121 -14.21 -4.40 -7.57
CA VAL A 121 -15.49 -5.14 -7.45
C VAL A 121 -15.24 -6.64 -7.36
N LYS A 122 -14.42 -7.21 -8.25
CA LYS A 122 -14.05 -8.64 -8.21
C LYS A 122 -13.36 -9.02 -6.90
N ALA A 123 -12.42 -8.19 -6.44
CA ALA A 123 -11.69 -8.42 -5.20
C ALA A 123 -12.62 -8.40 -3.98
N ILE A 124 -13.54 -7.44 -3.89
CA ILE A 124 -14.53 -7.37 -2.80
C ILE A 124 -15.42 -8.62 -2.79
N HIS A 125 -15.87 -9.10 -3.95
CA HIS A 125 -16.63 -10.35 -4.04
C HIS A 125 -15.83 -11.56 -3.56
N ALA A 126 -14.57 -11.68 -3.95
CA ALA A 126 -13.71 -12.79 -3.54
C ALA A 126 -13.43 -12.77 -2.02
N ILE A 127 -13.04 -11.60 -1.49
CA ILE A 127 -12.77 -11.41 -0.06
C ILE A 127 -14.05 -11.62 0.77
N GLY A 128 -15.18 -11.08 0.31
CA GLY A 128 -16.46 -11.21 0.99
C GLY A 128 -16.92 -12.66 1.12
N LYS A 129 -16.79 -13.44 0.05
CA LYS A 129 -17.06 -14.90 0.07
C LYS A 129 -16.12 -15.63 1.02
N ASP A 130 -14.83 -15.31 0.99
CA ASP A 130 -13.82 -15.90 1.88
C ASP A 130 -14.04 -15.52 3.35
N SER A 131 -14.49 -14.30 3.61
CA SER A 131 -14.83 -13.83 4.95
C SER A 131 -16.01 -14.56 5.57
N ALA A 132 -16.91 -15.13 4.76
CA ALA A 132 -18.02 -15.98 5.21
C ALA A 132 -18.84 -15.40 6.37
N GLY A 133 -19.11 -14.08 6.36
CA GLY A 133 -19.90 -13.39 7.38
C GLY A 133 -19.19 -13.17 8.72
N ARG A 134 -17.87 -13.37 8.82
CA ARG A 134 -17.09 -13.15 10.08
C ARG A 134 -17.11 -11.70 10.57
N GLY A 135 -17.48 -10.75 9.71
CA GLY A 135 -17.58 -9.35 10.08
C GLY A 135 -16.27 -8.58 9.93
N VAL A 136 -16.35 -7.27 10.16
CA VAL A 136 -15.23 -6.33 9.93
C VAL A 136 -14.00 -6.54 10.82
N TYR A 137 -14.15 -7.24 11.96
CA TYR A 137 -13.04 -7.53 12.88
C TYR A 137 -12.34 -8.84 12.57
N ASP A 138 -13.12 -9.91 12.36
CA ASP A 138 -12.60 -11.27 12.22
C ASP A 138 -12.49 -11.70 10.75
N GLY A 139 -13.07 -10.92 9.84
CA GLY A 139 -12.94 -11.09 8.41
C GLY A 139 -11.76 -10.31 7.83
N ASN A 140 -11.34 -10.72 6.64
CA ASN A 140 -10.43 -9.95 5.84
C ASN A 140 -11.14 -8.75 5.21
N GLY A 141 -10.40 -7.68 4.96
CA GLY A 141 -10.88 -6.46 4.30
C GLY A 141 -10.01 -6.08 3.11
N ILE A 142 -10.26 -4.90 2.55
CA ILE A 142 -9.55 -4.37 1.38
C ILE A 142 -9.33 -2.87 1.54
N SER A 143 -8.30 -2.33 0.89
CA SER A 143 -8.06 -0.90 0.74
C SER A 143 -8.27 -0.47 -0.71
N VAL A 144 -8.75 0.76 -0.90
CA VAL A 144 -8.94 1.38 -2.22
C VAL A 144 -8.13 2.66 -2.34
N LYS A 145 -7.38 2.81 -3.44
CA LYS A 145 -6.73 4.06 -3.82
C LYS A 145 -7.66 4.87 -4.72
N LEU A 146 -7.97 6.09 -4.31
CA LEU A 146 -8.92 6.94 -5.04
C LEU A 146 -8.39 7.34 -6.41
N SER A 147 -7.07 7.51 -6.54
CA SER A 147 -6.42 7.77 -7.83
C SER A 147 -6.49 6.60 -8.81
N ALA A 148 -6.73 5.38 -8.35
CA ALA A 148 -6.92 4.24 -9.22
C ALA A 148 -8.29 4.25 -9.92
N ILE A 149 -9.33 4.76 -9.25
CA ILE A 149 -10.72 4.70 -9.72
C ILE A 149 -11.23 6.03 -10.29
N HIS A 150 -10.34 7.04 -10.43
CA HIS A 150 -10.67 8.32 -11.07
C HIS A 150 -9.43 9.00 -11.64
N PRO A 151 -9.38 9.33 -12.97
CA PRO A 151 -8.15 9.83 -13.62
C PRO A 151 -7.86 11.30 -13.33
N ARG A 152 -8.77 12.01 -12.68
CA ARG A 152 -8.61 13.44 -12.32
C ARG A 152 -8.82 13.68 -10.83
N TYR A 153 -8.29 12.78 -10.00
CA TYR A 153 -8.36 12.88 -8.54
C TYR A 153 -7.38 13.93 -8.00
N VAL A 154 -7.78 15.20 -8.14
CA VAL A 154 -7.03 16.37 -7.67
C VAL A 154 -7.99 17.44 -7.12
N ARG A 155 -7.54 18.24 -6.13
CA ARG A 155 -8.35 19.29 -5.48
C ARG A 155 -8.95 20.31 -6.47
N ALA A 156 -8.21 20.68 -7.51
CA ALA A 156 -8.68 21.60 -8.56
C ALA A 156 -9.91 21.08 -9.32
N GLN A 157 -10.14 19.76 -9.32
CA GLN A 157 -11.28 19.11 -9.95
C GLN A 157 -12.36 18.69 -8.93
N HIS A 158 -12.43 19.33 -7.77
CA HIS A 158 -13.33 18.96 -6.67
C HIS A 158 -14.77 18.68 -7.11
N LYS A 159 -15.39 19.57 -7.88
CA LYS A 159 -16.78 19.40 -8.36
C LYS A 159 -16.94 18.11 -9.17
N ARG A 160 -15.97 17.86 -10.07
CA ARG A 160 -15.95 16.68 -10.92
C ARG A 160 -15.74 15.42 -10.08
N VAL A 161 -14.81 15.44 -9.15
CA VAL A 161 -14.56 14.32 -8.23
C VAL A 161 -15.80 13.98 -7.42
N MET A 162 -16.49 14.99 -6.87
CA MET A 162 -17.70 14.76 -6.09
C MET A 162 -18.86 14.21 -6.94
N SER A 163 -18.95 14.55 -8.22
CA SER A 163 -20.01 14.05 -9.11
C SER A 163 -19.72 12.70 -9.76
N GLU A 164 -18.43 12.37 -9.99
CA GLU A 164 -18.02 11.16 -10.73
C GLU A 164 -17.44 10.08 -9.83
N LEU A 165 -16.53 10.44 -8.91
CA LEU A 165 -15.85 9.48 -8.03
C LEU A 165 -16.71 9.07 -6.83
N LEU A 166 -17.43 10.01 -6.18
CA LEU A 166 -18.23 9.68 -4.99
C LEU A 166 -19.26 8.57 -5.25
N PRO A 167 -20.02 8.55 -6.35
CA PRO A 167 -20.93 7.44 -6.65
C PRO A 167 -20.22 6.10 -6.82
N ARG A 168 -19.07 6.07 -7.50
CA ARG A 168 -18.26 4.86 -7.66
C ARG A 168 -17.78 4.35 -6.31
N LEU A 169 -17.23 5.24 -5.50
CA LEU A 169 -16.72 4.91 -4.17
C LEU A 169 -17.85 4.41 -3.25
N LYS A 170 -19.00 5.09 -3.25
CA LYS A 170 -20.20 4.65 -2.52
C LYS A 170 -20.62 3.24 -2.91
N ALA A 171 -20.64 2.92 -4.20
CA ALA A 171 -21.02 1.58 -4.68
C ALA A 171 -20.06 0.49 -4.15
N LEU A 172 -18.75 0.76 -4.07
CA LEU A 172 -17.79 -0.17 -3.46
C LEU A 172 -18.05 -0.36 -1.95
N PHE A 173 -18.40 0.72 -1.22
CA PHE A 173 -18.72 0.64 0.20
C PHE A 173 -20.04 -0.09 0.47
N VAL A 174 -21.06 0.10 -0.35
CA VAL A 174 -22.31 -0.66 -0.28
C VAL A 174 -22.05 -2.15 -0.51
N LEU A 175 -21.26 -2.49 -1.54
CA LEU A 175 -20.86 -3.87 -1.80
C LEU A 175 -20.07 -4.48 -0.64
N ALA A 176 -19.15 -3.73 -0.03
CA ALA A 176 -18.41 -4.18 1.15
C ALA A 176 -19.32 -4.39 2.36
N LYS A 177 -20.32 -3.52 2.55
CA LYS A 177 -21.36 -3.66 3.59
C LYS A 177 -22.17 -4.93 3.40
N ASP A 178 -22.58 -5.27 2.18
CA ASP A 178 -23.36 -6.48 1.87
C ASP A 178 -22.62 -7.75 2.31
N TYR A 179 -21.29 -7.75 2.24
CA TYR A 179 -20.43 -8.83 2.73
C TYR A 179 -19.99 -8.65 4.20
N ASN A 180 -20.30 -7.53 4.81
CA ASN A 180 -19.81 -7.14 6.15
C ASN A 180 -18.29 -7.23 6.30
N ILE A 181 -17.56 -6.73 5.31
CA ILE A 181 -16.08 -6.63 5.31
C ILE A 181 -15.62 -5.17 5.36
N GLY A 182 -14.47 -4.91 5.97
CA GLY A 182 -13.89 -3.57 6.02
C GLY A 182 -13.35 -3.11 4.66
N LEU A 183 -13.66 -1.87 4.28
CA LEU A 183 -13.07 -1.18 3.13
C LEU A 183 -12.41 0.11 3.60
N ASN A 184 -11.09 0.24 3.37
CA ASN A 184 -10.33 1.42 3.76
C ASN A 184 -10.04 2.31 2.55
N ILE A 185 -10.22 3.60 2.69
CA ILE A 185 -9.68 4.59 1.77
C ILE A 185 -8.20 4.75 2.11
N ASP A 186 -7.31 4.39 1.17
CA ASP A 186 -5.88 4.57 1.34
C ASP A 186 -5.49 6.05 1.32
N ALA A 187 -4.49 6.39 2.13
CA ALA A 187 -3.90 7.71 2.10
C ALA A 187 -2.92 7.82 0.94
N GLU A 188 -3.04 8.91 0.20
CA GLU A 188 -2.14 9.26 -0.88
C GLU A 188 -1.35 10.54 -0.52
N GLU A 189 -0.93 11.35 -1.49
CA GLU A 189 -0.12 12.54 -1.24
C GLU A 189 -0.86 13.60 -0.41
N ALA A 190 -0.11 14.44 0.29
CA ALA A 190 -0.66 15.43 1.24
C ALA A 190 -1.65 16.42 0.59
N ASN A 191 -1.45 16.78 -0.68
CA ASN A 191 -2.35 17.68 -1.40
C ASN A 191 -3.73 17.07 -1.72
N ARG A 192 -3.88 15.73 -1.60
CA ARG A 192 -5.15 14.99 -1.80
C ARG A 192 -5.93 14.78 -0.51
N LEU A 193 -5.32 15.01 0.66
CA LEU A 193 -5.93 14.69 1.95
C LEU A 193 -7.28 15.38 2.15
N GLU A 194 -7.38 16.69 1.89
CA GLU A 194 -8.64 17.42 2.08
C GLU A 194 -9.76 16.87 1.18
N LEU A 195 -9.43 16.56 -0.07
CA LEU A 195 -10.39 15.97 -1.00
C LEU A 195 -10.85 14.58 -0.55
N SER A 196 -9.95 13.77 0.02
CA SER A 196 -10.30 12.47 0.59
C SER A 196 -11.19 12.59 1.84
N LEU A 197 -10.97 13.62 2.66
CA LEU A 197 -11.82 13.91 3.82
C LEU A 197 -13.22 14.39 3.40
N ASP A 198 -13.33 15.23 2.35
CA ASP A 198 -14.62 15.64 1.78
C ASP A 198 -15.43 14.43 1.29
N LEU A 199 -14.78 13.48 0.61
CA LEU A 199 -15.41 12.23 0.18
C LEU A 199 -15.82 11.37 1.38
N MET A 200 -14.95 11.24 2.39
CA MET A 200 -15.22 10.47 3.61
C MET A 200 -16.43 11.02 4.37
N GLU A 201 -16.53 12.34 4.52
CA GLU A 201 -17.66 13.00 5.20
C GLU A 201 -18.99 12.70 4.49
N LYS A 202 -18.99 12.74 3.15
CA LYS A 202 -20.17 12.39 2.36
C LYS A 202 -20.56 10.91 2.52
N LEU A 203 -19.56 10.02 2.44
CA LEU A 203 -19.81 8.57 2.60
C LEU A 203 -20.42 8.23 3.96
N VAL A 204 -19.86 8.78 5.04
CA VAL A 204 -20.35 8.51 6.40
C VAL A 204 -21.80 9.00 6.58
N SER A 205 -22.19 10.03 5.83
CA SER A 205 -23.55 10.61 5.87
C SER A 205 -24.54 9.90 4.94
N GLU A 206 -24.11 8.93 4.12
CA GLU A 206 -25.00 8.21 3.18
C GLU A 206 -25.94 7.26 3.92
N PRO A 207 -27.27 7.36 3.69
CA PRO A 207 -28.25 6.50 4.38
C PRO A 207 -28.00 5.00 4.19
N GLU A 208 -27.56 4.60 3.00
CA GLU A 208 -27.26 3.20 2.68
C GLU A 208 -26.08 2.63 3.50
N LEU A 209 -25.21 3.49 4.03
CA LEU A 209 -24.04 3.11 4.82
C LEU A 209 -24.26 3.25 6.33
N GLN A 210 -25.44 3.70 6.77
CA GLN A 210 -25.73 3.83 8.19
C GLN A 210 -25.61 2.50 8.95
N GLY A 211 -24.95 2.55 10.12
CA GLY A 211 -24.68 1.37 10.96
C GLY A 211 -23.59 0.44 10.44
N PHE A 212 -22.94 0.75 9.32
CA PHE A 212 -21.84 -0.04 8.79
C PHE A 212 -20.50 0.40 9.38
N ASN A 213 -19.97 -0.36 10.32
CA ASN A 213 -18.70 -0.08 11.00
C ASN A 213 -17.44 -0.44 10.18
N GLY A 214 -17.60 -0.84 8.93
CA GLY A 214 -16.50 -1.19 8.02
C GLY A 214 -16.01 -0.04 7.14
N ILE A 215 -16.47 1.20 7.37
CA ILE A 215 -15.96 2.38 6.66
C ILE A 215 -14.60 2.75 7.24
N GLY A 216 -13.56 2.65 6.41
CA GLY A 216 -12.18 2.84 6.85
C GLY A 216 -11.48 4.00 6.17
N PHE A 217 -10.52 4.59 6.89
CA PHE A 217 -9.67 5.66 6.40
C PHE A 217 -8.24 5.49 6.92
N VAL A 218 -7.26 5.78 6.07
CA VAL A 218 -5.84 5.69 6.41
C VAL A 218 -5.30 7.08 6.75
N VAL A 219 -4.61 7.21 7.88
CA VAL A 219 -3.97 8.46 8.31
C VAL A 219 -2.45 8.26 8.41
N GLN A 220 -1.71 9.26 7.97
CA GLN A 220 -0.25 9.20 7.85
C GLN A 220 0.41 10.09 8.91
N ALA A 221 1.06 9.47 9.89
CA ALA A 221 1.68 10.17 11.03
C ALA A 221 2.84 11.09 10.66
N TYR A 222 3.46 10.92 9.48
CA TYR A 222 4.51 11.82 9.01
C TYR A 222 3.96 13.20 8.60
N GLN A 223 2.66 13.32 8.32
CA GLN A 223 2.03 14.60 8.05
C GLN A 223 1.85 15.39 9.36
N LYS A 224 2.30 16.64 9.37
CA LYS A 224 2.23 17.53 10.54
C LYS A 224 0.79 17.76 11.02
N ARG A 225 -0.19 17.64 10.13
CA ARG A 225 -1.62 17.80 10.42
C ARG A 225 -2.32 16.50 10.86
N CYS A 226 -1.62 15.34 10.88
CA CYS A 226 -2.21 14.05 11.25
C CYS A 226 -2.98 14.06 12.58
N PRO A 227 -2.46 14.64 13.69
CA PRO A 227 -3.19 14.70 14.95
C PRO A 227 -4.54 15.41 14.86
N PHE A 228 -4.64 16.46 14.04
CA PHE A 228 -5.88 17.22 13.81
C PHE A 228 -6.85 16.48 12.89
N VAL A 229 -6.33 15.75 11.90
CA VAL A 229 -7.14 14.87 11.05
C VAL A 229 -7.80 13.77 11.90
N ILE A 230 -7.08 13.22 12.88
CA ILE A 230 -7.64 12.23 13.82
C ILE A 230 -8.77 12.87 14.66
N ASP A 231 -8.60 14.10 15.15
CA ASP A 231 -9.68 14.80 15.88
C ASP A 231 -10.93 14.98 15.00
N TYR A 232 -10.74 15.38 13.75
CA TYR A 232 -11.81 15.52 12.79
C TYR A 232 -12.55 14.19 12.55
N LEU A 233 -11.82 13.09 12.37
CA LEU A 233 -12.41 11.77 12.13
C LEU A 233 -13.15 11.23 13.36
N ILE A 234 -12.65 11.49 14.57
CA ILE A 234 -13.34 11.15 15.83
C ILE A 234 -14.64 11.93 15.96
N ASP A 235 -14.60 13.24 15.67
CA ASP A 235 -15.79 14.08 15.70
C ASP A 235 -16.80 13.65 14.61
N LEU A 236 -16.33 13.35 13.40
CA LEU A 236 -17.16 12.85 12.31
C LEU A 236 -17.88 11.54 12.69
N ALA A 237 -17.17 10.60 13.31
CA ALA A 237 -17.74 9.35 13.79
C ALA A 237 -18.85 9.60 14.83
N ARG A 238 -18.56 10.46 15.82
CA ARG A 238 -19.51 10.79 16.90
C ARG A 238 -20.77 11.50 16.38
N ARG A 239 -20.59 12.49 15.50
CA ARG A 239 -21.72 13.23 14.91
C ARG A 239 -22.68 12.32 14.12
N ASN A 240 -22.16 11.27 13.50
CA ASN A 240 -22.96 10.32 12.72
C ASN A 240 -23.39 9.07 13.53
N GLY A 241 -23.00 8.96 14.81
CA GLY A 241 -23.33 7.79 15.64
C GLY A 241 -22.78 6.47 15.09
N GLN A 242 -21.64 6.50 14.38
CA GLN A 242 -21.07 5.37 13.64
C GLN A 242 -19.58 5.27 13.90
N LYS A 243 -19.07 4.06 14.14
CA LYS A 243 -17.63 3.86 14.28
C LYS A 243 -16.93 3.85 12.94
N LEU A 244 -15.72 4.40 12.90
CA LEU A 244 -14.85 4.40 11.73
C LEU A 244 -13.63 3.51 11.96
N MET A 245 -13.23 2.76 10.94
CA MET A 245 -11.99 1.98 10.96
C MET A 245 -10.82 2.90 10.61
N ILE A 246 -9.90 3.15 11.51
CA ILE A 246 -8.74 4.02 11.23
C ILE A 246 -7.46 3.20 11.23
N ARG A 247 -6.78 3.18 10.07
CA ARG A 247 -5.45 2.61 9.92
C ARG A 247 -4.40 3.70 10.04
N LEU A 248 -3.65 3.68 11.13
CA LEU A 248 -2.54 4.60 11.34
C LEU A 248 -1.26 4.03 10.71
N VAL A 249 -0.66 4.78 9.80
CA VAL A 249 0.62 4.46 9.16
C VAL A 249 1.63 5.59 9.37
N LYS A 250 2.91 5.34 9.11
CA LYS A 250 3.92 6.40 9.18
C LYS A 250 3.83 7.34 7.99
N GLY A 251 3.71 6.80 6.77
CA GLY A 251 3.57 7.54 5.51
C GLY A 251 4.43 6.94 4.41
N ALA A 252 3.95 7.01 3.16
CA ALA A 252 4.53 6.31 2.03
C ALA A 252 5.23 7.23 1.00
N TYR A 253 4.95 8.54 1.00
CA TYR A 253 5.33 9.46 -0.09
C TYR A 253 6.39 10.48 0.34
N TRP A 254 7.23 10.17 1.34
CA TRP A 254 8.14 11.14 1.96
C TRP A 254 9.05 11.84 0.95
N ASP A 255 9.68 11.10 0.04
CA ASP A 255 10.61 11.65 -0.94
C ASP A 255 9.91 12.62 -1.91
N SER A 256 8.70 12.26 -2.37
CA SER A 256 7.88 13.09 -3.26
C SER A 256 7.41 14.37 -2.56
N GLU A 257 6.95 14.27 -1.31
CA GLU A 257 6.49 15.41 -0.51
C GLU A 257 7.59 16.43 -0.28
N ILE A 258 8.80 15.97 0.03
CA ILE A 258 9.96 16.86 0.20
C ILE A 258 10.35 17.50 -1.13
N LYS A 259 10.42 16.71 -2.20
CA LYS A 259 10.79 17.20 -3.52
C LYS A 259 9.80 18.23 -4.06
N TRP A 260 8.51 17.96 -3.98
CA TRP A 260 7.48 18.88 -4.45
C TRP A 260 7.46 20.18 -3.65
N ALA A 261 7.56 20.11 -2.33
CA ALA A 261 7.66 21.32 -1.50
C ALA A 261 8.82 22.22 -1.90
N GLN A 262 9.96 21.64 -2.30
CA GLN A 262 11.13 22.39 -2.79
C GLN A 262 10.90 22.96 -4.19
N VAL A 263 10.32 22.17 -5.10
CA VAL A 263 10.03 22.60 -6.48
C VAL A 263 9.00 23.72 -6.52
N ASP A 264 7.96 23.62 -5.69
CA ASP A 264 6.87 24.59 -5.63
C ASP A 264 7.21 25.81 -4.77
N GLY A 265 8.38 25.81 -4.11
CA GLY A 265 8.87 26.93 -3.29
C GLY A 265 7.98 27.27 -2.09
N ILE A 266 7.30 26.27 -1.49
CA ILE A 266 6.46 26.50 -0.32
C ILE A 266 7.30 26.66 0.96
N ASP A 267 6.84 27.51 1.89
CA ASP A 267 7.53 27.88 3.14
C ASP A 267 7.61 26.75 4.18
N GLY A 268 7.72 25.55 3.77
CA GLY A 268 7.85 24.42 4.69
C GLY A 268 7.40 23.11 4.06
N TYR A 269 7.52 22.07 4.82
CA TYR A 269 7.14 20.75 4.37
C TYR A 269 5.81 20.31 5.01
N PRO A 270 4.89 19.67 4.27
CA PRO A 270 3.66 19.13 4.84
C PRO A 270 3.94 17.94 5.77
N VAL A 271 5.14 17.36 5.66
CA VAL A 271 5.61 16.19 6.42
C VAL A 271 6.80 16.53 7.31
N TYR A 272 7.06 15.70 8.33
CA TYR A 272 8.28 15.80 9.13
C TYR A 272 9.49 15.39 8.29
N THR A 273 10.56 16.17 8.39
CA THR A 273 11.80 15.94 7.63
C THR A 273 12.73 14.93 8.28
N ARG A 274 12.50 14.58 9.55
CA ARG A 274 13.27 13.57 10.29
C ARG A 274 12.38 12.45 10.76
N LYS A 275 12.80 11.20 10.54
CA LYS A 275 12.05 10.00 10.92
C LYS A 275 11.67 9.96 12.40
N VAL A 276 12.55 10.42 13.29
CA VAL A 276 12.28 10.44 14.74
C VAL A 276 11.05 11.28 15.10
N HIS A 277 10.80 12.38 14.40
CA HIS A 277 9.59 13.19 14.61
C HIS A 277 8.34 12.45 14.15
N THR A 278 8.41 11.71 13.06
CA THR A 278 7.33 10.81 12.63
C THR A 278 7.07 9.73 13.65
N ASP A 279 8.10 9.13 14.24
CA ASP A 279 7.96 8.09 15.25
C ASP A 279 7.23 8.63 16.50
N VAL A 280 7.59 9.83 16.98
CA VAL A 280 6.90 10.50 18.10
C VAL A 280 5.44 10.83 17.75
N SER A 281 5.21 11.39 16.55
CA SER A 281 3.86 11.69 16.05
C SER A 281 3.01 10.43 15.97
N TYR A 282 3.58 9.32 15.47
CA TYR A 282 2.88 8.03 15.39
C TYR A 282 2.40 7.56 16.77
N LEU A 283 3.28 7.60 17.79
CA LEU A 283 2.92 7.19 19.16
C LEU A 283 1.83 8.10 19.75
N ALA A 284 1.94 9.41 19.56
CA ALA A 284 0.93 10.37 20.01
C ALA A 284 -0.43 10.14 19.33
N CYS A 285 -0.43 9.91 18.01
CA CYS A 285 -1.62 9.58 17.22
C CYS A 285 -2.24 8.24 17.64
N ALA A 286 -1.41 7.21 17.87
CA ALA A 286 -1.87 5.91 18.35
C ALA A 286 -2.56 6.03 19.71
N LYS A 287 -1.96 6.77 20.67
CA LYS A 287 -2.57 7.04 21.98
C LYS A 287 -3.93 7.74 21.84
N LYS A 288 -4.04 8.72 20.95
CA LYS A 288 -5.29 9.45 20.69
C LYS A 288 -6.39 8.53 20.13
N LEU A 289 -6.07 7.69 19.15
CA LEU A 289 -7.01 6.72 18.56
C LEU A 289 -7.47 5.68 19.59
N LEU A 290 -6.55 5.14 20.38
CA LEU A 290 -6.88 4.16 21.44
C LEU A 290 -7.74 4.75 22.57
N ALA A 291 -7.67 6.05 22.81
CA ALA A 291 -8.53 6.74 23.77
C ALA A 291 -9.97 6.96 23.26
N ALA A 292 -10.23 6.84 21.97
CA ALA A 292 -11.53 7.11 21.32
C ALA A 292 -12.26 5.83 20.89
N GLN A 293 -12.27 4.79 21.72
CA GLN A 293 -12.87 3.48 21.41
C GLN A 293 -14.39 3.53 21.20
N ASP A 294 -15.04 4.57 21.65
CA ASP A 294 -16.45 4.86 21.40
C ASP A 294 -16.72 5.16 19.92
N ALA A 295 -15.75 5.80 19.24
CA ALA A 295 -15.88 6.32 17.89
C ALA A 295 -15.02 5.56 16.86
N ILE A 296 -13.93 4.96 17.30
CA ILE A 296 -12.90 4.43 16.39
C ILE A 296 -12.73 2.92 16.59
N LEU A 297 -12.70 2.21 15.46
CA LEU A 297 -12.14 0.88 15.34
C LEU A 297 -10.70 1.05 14.85
N SER A 298 -9.75 0.80 15.72
CA SER A 298 -8.34 1.04 15.41
C SER A 298 -7.73 -0.16 14.69
N LEU A 299 -7.23 0.06 13.49
CA LEU A 299 -6.35 -0.85 12.79
C LEU A 299 -4.93 -0.28 12.90
N ILE A 300 -4.17 -0.75 13.87
CA ILE A 300 -2.77 -0.36 13.99
C ILE A 300 -1.93 -1.38 13.24
N HIS A 301 -1.27 -0.94 12.18
CA HIS A 301 -0.19 -1.69 11.56
C HIS A 301 1.07 -1.53 12.41
N ILE A 302 1.52 -2.62 12.97
CA ILE A 302 2.83 -2.71 13.61
C ILE A 302 3.88 -3.05 12.56
#